data_472a3d60c7d37ff6be1066098fae7bab
#
_entry.id   472a3d60c7d37ff6be1066098fae7bab
#
_cell.length_a   1.000
_cell.length_b   1.000
_cell.length_c   1.000
_cell.angle_alpha   90.00
_cell.angle_beta   90.00
_cell.angle_gamma   90.00
#
_symmetry.space_group_name_H-M   'P 1'
#
loop_
_entity.id
_entity.type
_entity.pdbx_description
1 polymer ?
#
loop_
_entity_poly.entity_id
_entity_poly.type
_entity_poly.pdbx_seq_one_letter_code
_entity_poly.pdbx_strand_id
1 'polypeptide(L)'
;MNAETRAMAKMIRANPRVCGDIRVLLDEGLDITRVAARLKHRVCEELRKCMAEMHEFTRAAMATALRSTIDWQAVVQFAAINPEDN
;
A
#
# COMPACT_ATOMS: atom_id res chain seq x y z
N MET A 1 -3.02 -14.48 1.62
CA MET A 1 -2.49 -13.24 0.99
C MET A 1 -1.83 -13.63 -0.33
N ASN A 2 -2.22 -13.00 -1.43
CA ASN A 2 -1.59 -13.30 -2.73
C ASN A 2 -0.19 -12.67 -2.83
N ALA A 3 0.54 -13.04 -3.90
CA ALA A 3 1.93 -12.60 -4.05
C ALA A 3 2.05 -11.07 -4.18
N GLU A 4 1.13 -10.45 -4.90
CA GLU A 4 1.12 -9.00 -5.12
C GLU A 4 0.86 -8.25 -3.83
N THR A 5 -0.10 -8.71 -3.04
CA THR A 5 -0.41 -8.12 -1.74
C THR A 5 0.78 -8.27 -0.79
N ARG A 6 1.42 -9.43 -0.79
CA ARG A 6 2.59 -9.69 0.05
C ARG A 6 3.76 -8.78 -0.34
N ALA A 7 4.00 -8.63 -1.63
CA ALA A 7 5.07 -7.76 -2.12
C ALA A 7 4.82 -6.30 -1.71
N MET A 8 3.59 -5.82 -1.88
CA MET A 8 3.22 -4.46 -1.48
C MET A 8 3.35 -4.29 0.03
N ALA A 9 2.90 -5.27 0.80
CA ALA A 9 3.00 -5.23 2.27
C ALA A 9 4.44 -5.11 2.73
N LYS A 10 5.35 -5.85 2.11
CA LYS A 10 6.77 -5.77 2.44
C LYS A 10 7.36 -4.41 2.09
N MET A 11 6.98 -3.84 0.95
CA MET A 11 7.44 -2.50 0.55
C MET A 11 6.98 -1.44 1.53
N ILE A 12 5.71 -1.48 1.91
CA ILE A 12 5.16 -0.51 2.87
C ILE A 12 5.81 -0.68 4.24
N ARG A 13 5.97 -1.91 4.68
CA ARG A 13 6.60 -2.20 5.98
C ARG A 13 8.05 -1.72 6.04
N ALA A 14 8.76 -1.78 4.92
CA ALA A 14 10.13 -1.31 4.83
C ALA A 14 10.24 0.22 4.81
N ASN A 15 9.12 0.94 4.76
CA ASN A 15 9.09 2.40 4.72
C ASN A 15 8.59 2.95 6.05
N PRO A 16 9.50 3.37 6.97
CA PRO A 16 9.11 3.84 8.31
C PRO A 16 8.16 5.02 8.29
N ARG A 17 8.29 5.89 7.32
CA ARG A 17 7.43 7.08 7.21
C ARG A 17 5.99 6.69 6.94
N VAL A 18 5.78 5.80 5.98
CA VAL A 18 4.44 5.34 5.62
C VAL A 18 3.84 4.53 6.77
N CYS A 19 4.62 3.64 7.38
CA CYS A 19 4.16 2.87 8.54
C CYS A 19 3.76 3.77 9.69
N GLY A 20 4.55 4.82 9.95
CA GLY A 20 4.23 5.80 10.98
C GLY A 20 2.91 6.51 10.70
N ASP A 21 2.69 6.92 9.46
CA ASP A 21 1.44 7.57 9.06
C ASP A 21 0.23 6.65 9.24
N ILE A 22 0.38 5.37 8.89
CA ILE A 22 -0.68 4.37 9.08
C ILE A 22 -1.03 4.24 10.55
N ARG A 23 -0.03 4.14 11.41
CA ARG A 23 -0.25 4.01 12.86
C ARG A 23 -0.95 5.22 13.43
N VAL A 24 -0.55 6.42 13.01
CA VAL A 24 -1.19 7.66 13.45
C VAL A 24 -2.68 7.65 13.09
N LEU A 25 -3.00 7.27 11.85
CA LEU A 25 -4.40 7.23 11.41
C LEU A 25 -5.21 6.21 12.21
N LEU A 26 -4.64 5.04 12.49
CA LEU A 26 -5.31 4.02 13.29
C LEU A 26 -5.50 4.50 14.75
N ASP A 27 -4.49 5.16 15.30
CA ASP A 27 -4.55 5.71 16.66
C ASP A 27 -5.58 6.83 16.78
N GLU A 28 -5.82 7.55 15.70
CA GLU A 28 -6.84 8.60 15.64
C GLU A 28 -8.26 8.03 15.54
N GLY A 29 -8.39 6.71 15.43
CA GLY A 29 -9.68 6.05 15.41
C GLY A 29 -10.28 5.78 14.04
N LEU A 30 -9.51 6.01 12.97
CA LEU A 30 -9.98 5.63 11.63
C LEU A 30 -10.04 4.11 11.53
N ASP A 31 -11.09 3.61 10.88
CA ASP A 31 -11.20 2.18 10.66
C ASP A 31 -10.22 1.72 9.56
N ILE A 32 -9.96 0.42 9.53
CA ILE A 32 -8.99 -0.16 8.61
C ILE A 32 -9.37 0.06 7.16
N THR A 33 -10.66 0.09 6.85
CA THR A 33 -11.15 0.30 5.49
C THR A 33 -10.76 1.70 4.99
N ARG A 34 -10.91 2.71 5.83
CA ARG A 34 -10.52 4.08 5.49
C ARG A 34 -9.02 4.25 5.36
N VAL A 35 -8.28 3.64 6.28
CA VAL A 35 -6.81 3.70 6.22
C VAL A 35 -6.31 3.02 4.95
N ALA A 36 -6.89 1.87 4.61
CA ALA A 36 -6.55 1.15 3.38
C ALA A 36 -6.85 1.99 2.13
N ALA A 37 -7.98 2.67 2.10
CA ALA A 37 -8.34 3.54 0.98
C ALA A 37 -7.35 4.70 0.82
N ARG A 38 -6.94 5.31 1.92
CA ARG A 38 -5.94 6.40 1.90
C ARG A 38 -4.59 5.89 1.44
N LEU A 39 -4.17 4.72 1.91
CA LEU A 39 -2.91 4.12 1.50
C LEU A 39 -2.91 3.81 0.01
N LYS A 40 -3.98 3.20 -0.47
CA LYS A 40 -4.15 2.91 -1.90
C LYS A 40 -4.03 4.17 -2.74
N HIS A 41 -4.74 5.23 -2.34
CA HIS A 41 -4.69 6.51 -3.04
C HIS A 41 -3.27 7.07 -3.08
N ARG A 42 -2.59 7.08 -1.93
CA ARG A 42 -1.22 7.57 -1.82
C ARG A 42 -0.25 6.80 -2.72
N VAL A 43 -0.31 5.48 -2.68
CA VAL A 43 0.56 4.64 -3.51
C VAL A 43 0.27 4.87 -4.99
N CYS A 44 -1.01 4.94 -5.36
CA CYS A 44 -1.39 5.18 -6.76
C CYS A 44 -0.89 6.55 -7.24
N GLU A 45 -0.97 7.59 -6.42
CA GLU A 45 -0.47 8.91 -6.77
C GLU A 45 1.05 8.92 -6.96
N GLU A 46 1.78 8.27 -6.04
CA GLU A 46 3.24 8.18 -6.15
C GLU A 46 3.66 7.41 -7.41
N LEU A 47 3.00 6.29 -7.68
CA LEU A 47 3.30 5.48 -8.85
C LEU A 47 2.93 6.19 -10.16
N ARG A 48 1.86 6.99 -10.15
CA ARG A 48 1.47 7.75 -11.34
C ARG A 48 2.61 8.66 -11.81
N LYS A 49 3.31 9.28 -10.86
CA LYS A 49 4.46 10.13 -11.19
C LYS A 49 5.60 9.33 -11.81
N CYS A 50 5.83 8.12 -11.31
CA CYS A 50 6.88 7.25 -11.83
C CYS A 50 6.48 6.57 -13.13
N MET A 51 5.19 6.35 -13.34
CA MET A 51 4.67 5.62 -14.50
C MET A 51 4.64 6.43 -15.80
N ALA A 52 4.86 7.73 -15.71
CA ALA A 52 4.83 8.59 -16.89
C ALA A 52 5.86 8.16 -17.94
N GLU A 53 6.97 7.58 -17.51
CA GLU A 53 8.04 7.12 -18.40
C GLU A 53 7.97 5.64 -18.74
N MET A 54 7.01 4.92 -18.17
CA MET A 54 6.86 3.49 -18.40
C MET A 54 6.20 3.20 -19.72
N HIS A 55 6.53 2.05 -20.29
CA HIS A 55 5.83 1.54 -21.46
C HIS A 55 4.35 1.40 -21.13
N GLU A 56 3.50 1.74 -22.10
CA GLU A 56 2.04 1.76 -21.92
C GLU A 56 1.49 0.43 -21.40
N PHE A 57 1.98 -0.69 -21.95
CA PHE A 57 1.54 -2.01 -21.55
C PHE A 57 1.86 -2.30 -20.07
N THR A 58 3.07 -1.99 -19.64
CA THR A 58 3.50 -2.17 -18.25
C THR A 58 2.68 -1.30 -17.31
N ARG A 59 2.41 -0.06 -17.71
CA ARG A 59 1.59 0.87 -16.93
C ARG A 59 0.18 0.36 -16.73
N ALA A 60 -0.44 -0.17 -17.79
CA ALA A 60 -1.78 -0.72 -17.72
C ALA A 60 -1.84 -1.94 -16.80
N ALA A 61 -0.85 -2.83 -16.89
CA ALA A 61 -0.77 -4.02 -16.04
C ALA A 61 -0.62 -3.64 -14.57
N MET A 62 0.24 -2.68 -14.26
CA MET A 62 0.43 -2.19 -12.89
C MET A 62 -0.82 -1.52 -12.34
N ALA A 63 -1.47 -0.71 -13.15
CA ALA A 63 -2.71 -0.03 -12.74
C ALA A 63 -3.80 -1.04 -12.40
N THR A 64 -3.91 -2.12 -13.18
CA THR A 64 -4.88 -3.20 -12.93
C THR A 64 -4.56 -3.91 -11.61
N ALA A 65 -3.31 -4.27 -11.39
CA ALA A 65 -2.88 -4.94 -10.16
C ALA A 65 -3.17 -4.07 -8.93
N LEU A 66 -2.86 -2.79 -9.00
CA LEU A 66 -3.09 -1.85 -7.90
C LEU A 66 -4.57 -1.72 -7.53
N ARG A 67 -5.47 -1.83 -8.51
CA ARG A 67 -6.89 -1.64 -8.27
C ARG A 67 -7.61 -2.90 -7.84
N SER A 68 -7.22 -4.05 -8.38
CA SER A 68 -8.03 -5.26 -8.25
C SER A 68 -7.32 -6.45 -7.62
N THR A 69 -5.99 -6.49 -7.62
CA THR A 69 -5.24 -7.65 -7.16
C THR A 69 -4.74 -7.51 -5.73
N ILE A 70 -4.42 -6.29 -5.32
CA ILE A 70 -3.86 -6.04 -3.99
C ILE A 70 -4.97 -5.85 -2.97
N ASP A 71 -4.89 -6.62 -1.88
CA ASP A 71 -5.78 -6.47 -0.72
C ASP A 71 -5.18 -5.40 0.21
N TRP A 72 -5.64 -4.18 0.06
CA TRP A 72 -5.09 -3.04 0.80
C TRP A 72 -5.35 -3.12 2.30
N GLN A 73 -6.44 -3.75 2.73
CA GLN A 73 -6.69 -3.95 4.16
C GLN A 73 -5.65 -4.89 4.76
N ALA A 74 -5.30 -5.96 4.04
CA ALA A 74 -4.24 -6.87 4.48
C ALA A 74 -2.88 -6.15 4.55
N VAL A 75 -2.60 -5.24 3.60
CA VAL A 75 -1.38 -4.43 3.62
C VAL A 75 -1.33 -3.56 4.87
N VAL A 76 -2.43 -2.90 5.21
CA VAL A 76 -2.51 -2.06 6.41
C VAL A 76 -2.33 -2.90 7.67
N GLN A 77 -2.99 -4.04 7.75
CA GLN A 77 -2.86 -4.94 8.90
C GLN A 77 -1.41 -5.39 9.08
N PHE A 78 -0.77 -5.76 8.00
CA PHE A 78 0.63 -6.20 8.04
C PHE A 78 1.56 -5.06 8.49
N ALA A 79 1.33 -3.86 8.01
CA ALA A 79 2.14 -2.69 8.35
C ALA A 79 1.91 -2.24 9.80
N ALA A 80 0.70 -2.45 10.33
CA ALA A 80 0.36 -2.09 11.71
C ALA A 80 0.91 -3.08 12.73
N ILE A 81 1.22 -4.32 12.32
CA ILE A 81 1.87 -5.28 13.18
C ILE A 81 3.28 -4.75 13.50
N ASN A 82 3.74 -4.99 14.72
CA ASN A 82 5.01 -4.48 15.18
C ASN A 82 6.14 -4.79 14.18
N PRO A 83 6.76 -3.79 13.56
CA PRO A 83 7.81 -4.02 12.58
C PRO A 83 9.09 -4.59 13.17
N GLU A 84 9.21 -4.58 14.50
CA GLU A 84 10.36 -5.11 15.19
C GLU A 84 10.34 -6.63 15.30
N ASP A 85 9.21 -7.25 14.96
CA ASP A 85 9.05 -8.69 15.00
C ASP A 85 9.58 -9.39 13.74
N ASN A 86 10.39 -8.73 13.00
CA ASN A 86 11.00 -9.31 11.81
C ASN A 86 12.18 -10.19 12.13
#